data_bcdb3baabc33424daa909de22d45ed4b
#
_entry.id   bcdb3baabc33424daa909de22d45ed4b
#
_cell.length_a   1.000
_cell.length_b   1.000
_cell.length_c   1.000
_cell.angle_alpha   90.00
_cell.angle_beta   90.00
_cell.angle_gamma   90.00
#
_symmetry.space_group_name_H-M   'P 1'
#
loop_
_entity.id
_entity.type
_entity.pdbx_description
1 polymer ?
#
loop_
_entity_poly.entity_id
_entity_poly.type
_entity_poly.pdbx_seq_one_letter_code
_entity_poly.pdbx_strand_id
1 'polypeptide(L)'
;MTPTTGPALLLDEMFSPVIGQQLRGKGHDVLAVAADPTLRALDDAELYEWARCKPRRLVTENVKDFRPLLWREERGAGPGLLLTSSRTFARSRNSVGLLVAALESWLSLPDAFSRPPEDWLAKPTG
;
A
#
# COMPACT_ATOMS: atom_id res chain seq x y z
N MET A 1 -6.08 -20.19 14.31
CA MET A 1 -5.67 -18.81 14.00
C MET A 1 -6.67 -18.21 13.00
N THR A 2 -7.27 -17.11 13.38
CA THR A 2 -8.23 -16.44 12.48
C THR A 2 -7.47 -15.74 11.37
N PRO A 3 -7.82 -15.96 10.10
CA PRO A 3 -7.17 -15.21 9.02
C PRO A 3 -7.50 -13.71 9.14
N THR A 4 -6.58 -12.89 8.68
CA THR A 4 -6.80 -11.45 8.61
C THR A 4 -7.97 -11.18 7.67
N THR A 5 -8.98 -10.46 8.15
CA THR A 5 -10.20 -10.22 7.38
C THR A 5 -10.13 -8.95 6.53
N GLY A 6 -9.11 -8.11 6.72
CA GLY A 6 -8.93 -6.89 5.95
C GLY A 6 -8.13 -7.09 4.68
N PRO A 7 -8.11 -6.08 3.79
CA PRO A 7 -7.25 -6.12 2.62
C PRO A 7 -5.77 -6.11 3.01
N ALA A 8 -4.93 -6.72 2.17
CA ALA A 8 -3.49 -6.77 2.40
C ALA A 8 -2.79 -5.66 1.62
N LEU A 9 -1.77 -5.05 2.20
CA LEU A 9 -1.00 -3.98 1.58
C LEU A 9 0.48 -4.35 1.44
N LEU A 10 1.12 -3.76 0.44
CA LEU A 10 2.56 -3.79 0.27
C LEU A 10 3.03 -2.33 0.18
N LEU A 11 3.88 -1.90 1.11
CA LEU A 11 4.43 -0.54 1.10
C LEU A 11 5.67 -0.49 0.22
N ASP A 12 5.66 0.39 -0.78
CA ASP A 12 6.79 0.58 -1.67
C ASP A 12 8.04 1.06 -0.91
N GLU A 13 9.18 0.98 -1.56
CA GLU A 13 10.50 1.19 -0.94
C GLU A 13 10.68 2.54 -0.25
N MET A 14 10.00 3.59 -0.72
CA MET A 14 10.11 4.91 -0.12
C MET A 14 9.50 5.01 1.29
N PHE A 15 8.68 4.04 1.70
CA PHE A 15 8.05 4.08 3.02
C PHE A 15 8.89 3.35 4.06
N SER A 16 8.98 3.94 5.26
CA SER A 16 9.69 3.32 6.37
C SER A 16 9.06 1.98 6.77
N PRO A 17 9.86 0.93 7.02
CA PRO A 17 9.32 -0.35 7.52
C PRO A 17 8.59 -0.22 8.86
N VAL A 18 8.86 0.84 9.63
CA VAL A 18 8.16 1.09 10.90
C VAL A 18 6.66 1.23 10.68
N ILE A 19 6.26 1.81 9.55
CA ILE A 19 4.82 1.95 9.22
C ILE A 19 4.16 0.57 9.17
N GLY A 20 4.78 -0.38 8.46
CA GLY A 20 4.28 -1.74 8.38
C GLY A 20 4.26 -2.44 9.74
N GLN A 21 5.31 -2.25 10.54
CA GLN A 21 5.39 -2.83 11.88
C GLN A 21 4.24 -2.35 12.76
N GLN A 22 3.96 -1.06 12.75
CA GLN A 22 2.88 -0.49 13.56
C GLN A 22 1.52 -0.98 13.10
N LEU A 23 1.30 -1.08 11.80
CA LEU A 23 0.03 -1.58 11.26
C LEU A 23 -0.17 -3.06 11.57
N ARG A 24 0.89 -3.88 11.48
CA ARG A 24 0.79 -5.29 11.89
C ARG A 24 0.47 -5.42 13.37
N GLY A 25 1.02 -4.55 14.20
CA GLY A 25 0.70 -4.50 15.63
C GLY A 25 -0.77 -4.20 15.90
N LYS A 26 -1.46 -3.59 14.95
CA LYS A 26 -2.90 -3.28 15.03
C LYS A 26 -3.77 -4.35 14.35
N GLY A 27 -3.18 -5.43 13.87
CA GLY A 27 -3.91 -6.55 13.27
C GLY A 27 -4.07 -6.49 11.75
N HIS A 28 -3.38 -5.56 11.08
CA HIS A 28 -3.47 -5.44 9.62
C HIS A 28 -2.36 -6.23 8.93
N ASP A 29 -2.64 -6.73 7.73
CA ASP A 29 -1.68 -7.47 6.92
C ASP A 29 -0.93 -6.52 6.00
N VAL A 30 0.23 -6.05 6.46
CA VAL A 30 1.04 -5.06 5.73
C VAL A 30 2.49 -5.52 5.70
N LEU A 31 3.06 -5.56 4.50
CA LEU A 31 4.48 -5.81 4.30
C LEU A 31 5.17 -4.56 3.74
N ALA A 32 6.46 -4.42 4.00
CA ALA A 32 7.25 -3.30 3.51
C ALA A 32 8.38 -3.80 2.62
N VAL A 33 8.46 -3.26 1.40
CA VAL A 33 9.55 -3.58 0.46
C VAL A 33 10.91 -3.27 1.09
N ALA A 34 11.01 -2.14 1.79
CA ALA A 34 12.28 -1.71 2.40
C ALA A 34 12.83 -2.70 3.42
N ALA A 35 11.99 -3.56 3.99
CA ALA A 35 12.41 -4.57 4.97
C ALA A 35 12.77 -5.91 4.34
N ASP A 36 12.59 -6.08 3.03
CA ASP A 36 12.77 -7.36 2.36
C ASP A 36 13.77 -7.23 1.20
N PRO A 37 14.99 -7.76 1.33
CA PRO A 37 16.00 -7.67 0.27
C PRO A 37 15.55 -8.28 -1.06
N THR A 38 14.75 -9.33 -1.03
CA THR A 38 14.24 -9.97 -2.24
C THR A 38 13.31 -9.02 -3.00
N LEU A 39 12.42 -8.36 -2.29
CA LEU A 39 11.49 -7.40 -2.90
C LEU A 39 12.21 -6.14 -3.38
N ARG A 40 13.22 -5.70 -2.65
CA ARG A 40 14.02 -4.54 -3.03
C ARG A 40 14.80 -4.76 -4.33
N ALA A 41 15.08 -6.00 -4.67
CA ALA A 41 15.82 -6.35 -5.89
C ALA A 41 14.92 -6.37 -7.13
N LEU A 42 13.60 -6.33 -6.97
CA LEU A 42 12.66 -6.36 -8.10
C LEU A 42 12.54 -4.98 -8.74
N ASP A 43 12.39 -4.96 -10.07
CA ASP A 43 12.02 -3.72 -10.74
C ASP A 43 10.51 -3.45 -10.54
N ASP A 44 10.03 -2.30 -11.02
CA ASP A 44 8.65 -1.89 -10.79
C ASP A 44 7.64 -2.89 -11.37
N ALA A 45 7.87 -3.39 -12.58
CA ALA A 45 6.97 -4.36 -13.20
C ALA A 45 6.95 -5.68 -12.44
N GLU A 46 8.11 -6.15 -12.01
CA GLU A 46 8.23 -7.37 -11.22
C GLU A 46 7.56 -7.22 -9.85
N LEU A 47 7.76 -6.07 -9.21
CA LEU A 47 7.16 -5.78 -7.91
C LEU A 47 5.63 -5.72 -8.01
N TYR A 48 5.13 -5.05 -9.04
CA TYR A 48 3.69 -4.96 -9.28
C TYR A 48 3.08 -6.36 -9.48
N GLU A 49 3.73 -7.21 -10.28
CA GLU A 49 3.28 -8.57 -10.53
C GLU A 49 3.31 -9.41 -9.25
N TRP A 50 4.36 -9.25 -8.45
CA TRP A 50 4.47 -9.95 -7.17
C TRP A 50 3.30 -9.57 -6.25
N ALA A 51 3.00 -8.26 -6.16
CA ALA A 51 1.91 -7.77 -5.33
C ALA A 51 0.56 -8.30 -5.83
N ARG A 52 0.37 -8.32 -7.16
CA ARG A 52 -0.85 -8.82 -7.77
C ARG A 52 -1.10 -10.29 -7.42
N CYS A 53 -0.04 -11.09 -7.41
CA CYS A 53 -0.15 -12.54 -7.18
C CYS A 53 -0.36 -12.92 -5.72
N LYS A 54 0.01 -12.07 -4.76
CA LYS A 54 -0.05 -12.41 -3.33
C LYS A 54 -1.43 -12.30 -2.66
N PRO A 55 -2.52 -11.74 -3.13
CA PRO A 55 -2.72 -10.42 -3.71
C PRO A 55 -2.58 -9.33 -2.65
N ARG A 56 -1.84 -8.30 -2.96
CA ARG A 56 -1.62 -7.16 -2.08
C ARG A 56 -1.78 -5.87 -2.88
N ARG A 57 -2.46 -4.89 -2.31
CA ARG A 57 -2.54 -3.58 -2.93
C ARG A 57 -1.23 -2.85 -2.66
N LEU A 58 -0.58 -2.39 -3.71
CA LEU A 58 0.69 -1.67 -3.60
C LEU A 58 0.42 -0.22 -3.21
N VAL A 59 1.05 0.23 -2.12
CA VAL A 59 1.01 1.62 -1.67
C VAL A 59 2.27 2.30 -2.18
N THR A 60 2.12 3.34 -2.99
CA THR A 60 3.26 4.02 -3.59
C THR A 60 2.94 5.48 -3.87
N GLU A 61 3.97 6.35 -3.90
CA GLU A 61 3.81 7.69 -4.45
C GLU A 61 4.38 7.79 -5.88
N ASN A 62 4.90 6.68 -6.41
CA ASN A 62 5.49 6.65 -7.75
C ASN A 62 4.39 6.38 -8.80
N VAL A 63 3.52 7.35 -8.97
CA VAL A 63 2.35 7.26 -9.86
C VAL A 63 2.78 7.02 -11.29
N LYS A 64 3.81 7.74 -11.72
CA LYS A 64 4.28 7.72 -13.11
C LYS A 64 4.67 6.32 -13.56
N ASP A 65 5.33 5.54 -12.71
CA ASP A 65 5.84 4.22 -13.07
C ASP A 65 4.81 3.11 -12.88
N PHE A 66 3.94 3.22 -11.87
CA PHE A 66 3.00 2.14 -11.55
C PHE A 66 1.64 2.28 -12.23
N ARG A 67 1.17 3.50 -12.50
CA ARG A 67 -0.12 3.68 -13.17
C ARG A 67 -0.19 2.99 -14.54
N PRO A 68 0.86 3.05 -15.40
CA PRO A 68 0.81 2.31 -16.67
C PRO A 68 0.71 0.80 -16.50
N LEU A 69 1.30 0.25 -15.44
CA LEU A 69 1.20 -1.18 -15.15
C LEU A 69 -0.22 -1.57 -14.78
N LEU A 70 -0.89 -0.75 -13.97
CA LEU A 70 -2.29 -0.95 -13.62
C LEU A 70 -3.19 -0.91 -14.86
N TRP A 71 -2.95 0.05 -15.76
CA TRP A 71 -3.78 0.22 -16.95
C TRP A 71 -3.64 -0.92 -17.96
N ARG A 72 -2.54 -1.68 -17.90
CA ARG A 72 -2.34 -2.87 -18.75
C ARG A 72 -3.07 -4.10 -18.23
N GLU A 73 -3.50 -4.07 -16.97
CA GLU A 73 -4.25 -5.17 -16.38
C GLU A 73 -5.65 -5.25 -16.95
N GLU A 74 -6.19 -6.46 -16.99
CA GLU A 74 -7.61 -6.62 -17.21
C GLU A 74 -8.38 -6.03 -16.03
N ARG A 75 -9.49 -5.40 -16.32
CA ARG A 75 -10.32 -4.74 -15.32
C ARG A 75 -10.71 -5.72 -14.20
N GLY A 76 -10.37 -5.36 -12.97
CA GLY A 76 -10.70 -6.17 -11.81
C GLY A 76 -9.81 -7.38 -11.60
N ALA A 77 -8.73 -7.53 -12.37
CA ALA A 77 -7.86 -8.70 -12.28
C ALA A 77 -6.94 -8.71 -11.06
N GLY A 78 -6.71 -7.56 -10.43
CA GLY A 78 -5.81 -7.46 -9.30
C GLY A 78 -6.29 -6.50 -8.24
N PRO A 79 -5.55 -6.41 -7.11
CA PRO A 79 -5.94 -5.55 -5.98
C PRO A 79 -5.77 -4.06 -6.26
N GLY A 80 -4.97 -3.68 -7.26
CA GLY A 80 -4.80 -2.29 -7.63
C GLY A 80 -3.72 -1.56 -6.86
N LEU A 81 -3.78 -0.22 -6.91
CA LEU A 81 -2.82 0.69 -6.29
C LEU A 81 -3.52 1.57 -5.26
N LEU A 82 -2.78 1.90 -4.19
CA LEU A 82 -3.16 2.96 -3.27
C LEU A 82 -2.07 4.03 -3.36
N LEU A 83 -2.40 5.16 -3.94
CA LEU A 83 -1.45 6.20 -4.27
C LEU A 83 -1.38 7.25 -3.17
N THR A 84 -0.18 7.72 -2.88
CA THR A 84 0.03 8.82 -1.93
C THR A 84 0.72 9.98 -2.63
N SER A 85 0.50 11.18 -2.10
CA SER A 85 1.13 12.39 -2.62
C SER A 85 2.08 12.97 -1.58
N SER A 86 3.27 13.40 -2.00
CA SER A 86 4.20 14.10 -1.12
C SER A 86 3.65 15.44 -0.64
N ARG A 87 2.63 15.97 -1.30
CA ARG A 87 1.93 17.16 -0.84
C ARG A 87 1.06 16.87 0.38
N THR A 88 0.49 15.66 0.43
CA THR A 88 -0.36 15.22 1.53
C THR A 88 0.46 14.61 2.65
N PHE A 89 1.47 13.81 2.29
CA PHE A 89 2.30 13.08 3.24
C PHE A 89 3.78 13.34 2.94
N ALA A 90 4.39 14.26 3.66
CA ALA A 90 5.82 14.51 3.53
C ALA A 90 6.61 13.29 4.03
N ARG A 91 7.74 12.99 3.38
CA ARG A 91 8.59 11.85 3.75
C ARG A 91 9.57 12.23 4.87
N SER A 92 9.05 12.75 5.96
CA SER A 92 9.84 13.08 7.15
C SER A 92 9.48 12.14 8.29
N ARG A 93 10.27 12.19 9.38
CA ARG A 93 9.99 11.40 10.58
C ARG A 93 8.57 11.62 11.11
N ASN A 94 8.10 12.86 11.02
CA ASN A 94 6.77 13.22 11.55
C ASN A 94 5.63 12.63 10.72
N SER A 95 5.94 12.17 9.50
CA SER A 95 4.93 11.60 8.62
C SER A 95 4.61 10.14 8.92
N VAL A 96 5.44 9.44 9.69
CA VAL A 96 5.19 8.02 10.01
C VAL A 96 3.86 7.86 10.74
N GLY A 97 3.65 8.63 11.80
CA GLY A 97 2.39 8.56 12.55
C GLY A 97 1.19 8.94 11.71
N LEU A 98 1.33 9.96 10.87
CA LEU A 98 0.26 10.41 9.99
C LEU A 98 -0.08 9.33 8.95
N LEU A 99 0.93 8.70 8.36
CA LEU A 99 0.74 7.61 7.40
C LEU A 99 0.10 6.38 8.04
N VAL A 100 0.53 6.01 9.24
CA VAL A 100 -0.08 4.89 9.97
C VAL A 100 -1.55 5.18 10.20
N ALA A 101 -1.90 6.38 10.67
CA ALA A 101 -3.28 6.75 10.93
C ALA A 101 -4.11 6.75 9.64
N ALA A 102 -3.57 7.30 8.56
CA ALA A 102 -4.27 7.36 7.28
C ALA A 102 -4.49 5.96 6.69
N LEU A 103 -3.48 5.11 6.74
CA LEU A 103 -3.59 3.74 6.24
C LEU A 103 -4.54 2.91 7.08
N GLU A 104 -4.53 3.09 8.40
CA GLU A 104 -5.49 2.41 9.27
C GLU A 104 -6.92 2.86 8.96
N SER A 105 -7.13 4.14 8.73
CA SER A 105 -8.45 4.67 8.34
C SER A 105 -8.91 4.05 7.04
N TRP A 106 -8.01 3.96 6.05
CA TRP A 106 -8.34 3.34 4.76
C TRP A 106 -8.67 1.85 4.91
N LEU A 107 -7.86 1.12 5.68
CA LEU A 107 -8.06 -0.31 5.92
C LEU A 107 -9.34 -0.60 6.68
N SER A 108 -9.83 0.38 7.45
CA SER A 108 -11.05 0.24 8.26
C SER A 108 -12.31 0.66 7.53
N LEU A 109 -12.20 1.12 6.28
CA LEU A 109 -13.39 1.50 5.49
C LEU A 109 -14.27 0.27 5.26
N PRO A 110 -15.60 0.41 5.37
CA PRO A 110 -16.51 -0.71 5.12
C PRO A 110 -16.37 -1.32 3.73
N ASP A 111 -15.97 -0.50 2.76
CA ASP A 111 -15.81 -0.91 1.37
C ASP A 111 -14.34 -1.09 0.95
N ALA A 112 -13.44 -1.34 1.91
CA ALA A 112 -12.00 -1.40 1.63
C ALA A 112 -11.64 -2.44 0.55
N PHE A 113 -12.35 -3.58 0.52
CA PHE A 113 -12.12 -4.61 -0.48
C PHE A 113 -12.55 -4.21 -1.89
N SER A 114 -13.52 -3.30 -1.99
CA SER A 114 -14.11 -2.90 -3.28
C SER A 114 -13.73 -1.47 -3.69
N ARG A 115 -12.70 -0.91 -3.07
CA ARG A 115 -12.19 0.40 -3.48
C ARG A 115 -11.69 0.35 -4.92
N PRO A 116 -11.72 1.50 -5.64
CA PRO A 116 -11.27 1.54 -7.04
C PRO A 116 -9.86 0.98 -7.22
N PRO A 117 -9.55 0.42 -8.40
CA PRO A 117 -8.19 -0.06 -8.68
C PRO A 117 -7.11 1.01 -8.53
N GLU A 118 -7.45 2.26 -8.81
CA GLU A 118 -6.58 3.40 -8.51
C GLU A 118 -7.27 4.24 -7.46
N ASP A 119 -6.76 4.16 -6.24
CA ASP A 119 -7.32 4.92 -5.13
C ASP A 119 -6.23 5.82 -4.53
N TRP A 120 -6.64 6.93 -3.93
CA TRP A 120 -5.73 7.90 -3.33
C TRP A 120 -5.92 7.92 -1.83
N LEU A 121 -4.78 7.87 -1.10
CA LEU A 121 -4.79 7.96 0.35
C LEU A 121 -5.02 9.40 0.77
N ALA A 122 -6.06 9.62 1.57
CA ALA A 122 -6.38 10.93 2.12
C ALA A 122 -5.83 11.04 3.55
N LYS A 123 -5.67 12.27 4.04
CA LYS A 123 -5.34 12.50 5.45
C LYS A 123 -6.43 11.90 6.33
N PRO A 124 -6.07 11.36 7.50
CA PRO A 124 -7.08 10.83 8.40
C PRO A 124 -8.02 11.95 8.85
N THR A 125 -9.31 11.61 8.97
CA THR A 125 -10.32 12.53 9.47
C THR A 125 -10.36 12.48 11.00
N GLY A 126 -10.51 13.61 11.60
CA GLY A 126 -10.72 13.68 13.05
C GLY A 126 -9.74 14.50 13.80
#